data_c9b7c23fe7d784ab7d4332a31e2d25f6
#
_entry.id   c9b7c23fe7d784ab7d4332a31e2d25f6
#
_cell.length_a   1.000
_cell.length_b   1.000
_cell.length_c   1.000
_cell.angle_alpha   90.00
_cell.angle_beta   90.00
_cell.angle_gamma   90.00
#
_symmetry.space_group_name_H-M   'P 1'
#
loop_
_entity.id
_entity.type
_entity.pdbx_description
1 polymer ?
#
loop_
_entity_poly.entity_id
_entity_poly.type
_entity_poly.pdbx_seq_one_letter_code
_entity_poly.pdbx_strand_id
1 'polypeptide(L)'
;MRRITATIVTTLTLLIGIGTAHAVQAPEPTHSPSVTRTEVIPKELRPIIVFRHGDISWLPQLAAEAGWPQKTWGKLSMIILRESGACPYRRGGDIVNKNCEVVGHDGSNHASDSGLLQINGVNYNPKRNKYAPICTQMKICTQEPLLDALTNLKAGLLLFRATGSDWSPWIVPEGGW
;
A
#
# COMPACT_ATOMS: atom_id res chain seq x y z
N MET A 1 15.43 36.93 -29.26
CA MET A 1 15.34 35.98 -30.39
C MET A 1 16.72 35.54 -30.80
N ARG A 2 17.15 34.33 -30.50
CA ARG A 2 18.36 33.73 -31.06
C ARG A 2 18.01 32.24 -31.34
N ARG A 3 17.93 31.89 -32.60
CA ARG A 3 17.76 30.57 -33.12
C ARG A 3 19.12 29.88 -33.14
N ILE A 4 19.22 28.68 -32.52
CA ILE A 4 20.42 27.82 -32.64
C ILE A 4 19.99 26.62 -33.51
N THR A 5 20.61 26.57 -34.69
CA THR A 5 20.46 25.47 -35.65
C THR A 5 21.51 24.41 -35.32
N ALA A 6 21.10 23.20 -35.04
CA ALA A 6 21.98 22.06 -34.82
C ALA A 6 22.06 21.21 -36.10
N THR A 7 23.23 21.09 -36.64
CA THR A 7 23.60 20.30 -37.82
C THR A 7 23.88 18.86 -37.41
N ILE A 8 23.13 17.91 -37.97
CA ILE A 8 23.37 16.48 -37.80
C ILE A 8 24.37 16.01 -38.87
N VAL A 9 25.47 15.49 -38.44
CA VAL A 9 26.48 14.80 -39.33
C VAL A 9 26.27 13.29 -39.18
N THR A 10 25.83 12.67 -40.26
CA THR A 10 25.66 11.22 -40.37
C THR A 10 26.91 10.64 -40.99
N THR A 11 27.68 9.84 -40.23
CA THR A 11 28.84 9.07 -40.77
C THR A 11 28.43 7.60 -40.90
N LEU A 12 28.36 7.14 -42.13
CA LEU A 12 28.10 5.74 -42.52
C LEU A 12 29.46 5.04 -42.67
N THR A 13 29.77 4.06 -41.84
CA THR A 13 30.96 3.20 -42.00
C THR A 13 30.50 1.76 -42.27
N LEU A 14 30.77 1.32 -43.49
CA LEU A 14 30.55 -0.04 -43.96
C LEU A 14 31.82 -0.83 -43.73
N LEU A 15 31.79 -1.93 -42.95
CA LEU A 15 32.88 -2.91 -42.89
C LEU A 15 32.31 -4.32 -43.10
N ILE A 16 32.69 -4.89 -44.26
CA ILE A 16 32.44 -6.29 -44.63
C ILE A 16 33.57 -7.11 -44.03
N GLY A 17 33.21 -8.08 -43.17
CA GLY A 17 34.17 -9.09 -42.67
C GLY A 17 33.52 -10.48 -42.75
N ILE A 18 33.93 -11.26 -43.75
CA ILE A 18 33.59 -12.68 -43.91
C ILE A 18 34.52 -13.49 -43.04
N GLY A 19 33.99 -14.15 -42.02
CA GLY A 19 34.74 -15.09 -41.17
C GLY A 19 33.85 -16.27 -40.80
N THR A 20 34.00 -17.39 -41.52
CA THR A 20 33.35 -18.67 -41.14
C THR A 20 34.17 -19.31 -40.02
N ALA A 21 33.59 -19.31 -38.80
CA ALA A 21 34.08 -20.14 -37.70
C ALA A 21 32.95 -21.10 -37.27
N HIS A 22 33.22 -22.38 -37.46
CA HIS A 22 32.40 -23.45 -36.93
C HIS A 22 32.59 -23.49 -35.42
N ALA A 23 31.61 -22.99 -34.67
CA ALA A 23 31.52 -23.16 -33.22
C ALA A 23 30.78 -24.44 -32.90
N VAL A 24 31.46 -25.36 -32.24
CA VAL A 24 30.86 -26.55 -31.61
C VAL A 24 29.94 -26.06 -30.52
N GLN A 25 28.65 -26.35 -30.65
CA GLN A 25 27.60 -25.99 -29.70
C GLN A 25 27.70 -26.88 -28.47
N ALA A 26 28.14 -26.34 -27.35
CA ALA A 26 28.05 -27.01 -26.05
C ALA A 26 26.55 -27.06 -25.64
N PRO A 27 26.08 -28.15 -24.99
CA PRO A 27 24.69 -28.25 -24.53
C PRO A 27 24.43 -27.17 -23.48
N GLU A 28 23.44 -26.32 -23.74
CA GLU A 28 22.91 -25.35 -22.79
C GLU A 28 22.32 -26.06 -21.55
N PRO A 29 22.65 -25.63 -20.33
CA PRO A 29 21.96 -26.14 -19.16
C PRO A 29 20.53 -25.62 -19.18
N THR A 30 19.58 -26.52 -19.33
CA THR A 30 18.14 -26.26 -19.17
C THR A 30 17.84 -25.81 -17.74
N HIS A 31 17.95 -24.52 -17.47
CA HIS A 31 17.37 -23.90 -16.28
C HIS A 31 15.87 -23.82 -16.47
N SER A 32 15.16 -24.83 -15.97
CA SER A 32 13.72 -24.74 -15.73
C SER A 32 13.48 -23.54 -14.78
N PRO A 33 12.72 -22.52 -15.17
CA PRO A 33 12.34 -21.49 -14.23
C PRO A 33 11.47 -22.14 -13.16
N SER A 34 11.98 -22.20 -11.93
CA SER A 34 11.19 -22.55 -10.75
C SER A 34 10.14 -21.46 -10.57
N VAL A 35 8.97 -21.66 -11.18
CA VAL A 35 7.79 -20.82 -10.92
C VAL A 35 7.38 -21.10 -9.49
N THR A 36 7.77 -20.23 -8.58
CA THR A 36 7.23 -20.22 -7.22
C THR A 36 5.75 -19.89 -7.33
N ARG A 37 4.94 -20.92 -7.49
CA ARG A 37 3.48 -20.81 -7.47
C ARG A 37 3.11 -20.33 -6.07
N THR A 38 2.79 -19.07 -5.93
CA THR A 38 2.19 -18.55 -4.70
C THR A 38 0.85 -19.26 -4.53
N GLU A 39 0.83 -20.22 -3.62
CA GLU A 39 -0.36 -21.02 -3.33
C GLU A 39 -1.40 -20.06 -2.70
N VAL A 40 -2.46 -19.78 -3.44
CA VAL A 40 -3.58 -18.97 -2.92
C VAL A 40 -4.35 -19.83 -1.95
N ILE A 41 -4.14 -19.63 -0.64
CA ILE A 41 -4.90 -20.31 0.40
C ILE A 41 -6.38 -19.95 0.23
N PRO A 42 -7.29 -20.94 0.06
CA PRO A 42 -8.72 -20.67 -0.01
C PRO A 42 -9.19 -19.89 1.21
N LYS A 43 -10.17 -18.99 1.02
CA LYS A 43 -10.66 -18.07 2.08
C LYS A 43 -11.13 -18.84 3.34
N GLU A 44 -11.67 -20.03 3.15
CA GLU A 44 -12.16 -20.93 4.22
C GLU A 44 -11.06 -21.51 5.10
N LEU A 45 -9.81 -21.53 4.61
CA LEU A 45 -8.65 -22.07 5.34
C LEU A 45 -7.80 -20.99 6.01
N ARG A 46 -8.22 -19.73 5.94
CA ARG A 46 -7.48 -18.64 6.58
C ARG A 46 -7.67 -18.68 8.09
N PRO A 47 -6.58 -18.55 8.88
CA PRO A 47 -6.73 -18.48 10.32
C PRO A 47 -7.58 -17.27 10.71
N ILE A 48 -8.44 -17.45 11.69
CA ILE A 48 -9.23 -16.36 12.25
C ILE A 48 -8.27 -15.42 12.98
N ILE A 49 -8.20 -14.18 12.51
CA ILE A 49 -7.40 -13.14 13.15
C ILE A 49 -8.23 -12.52 14.28
N VAL A 50 -7.71 -12.61 15.51
CA VAL A 50 -8.27 -11.94 16.67
C VAL A 50 -7.47 -10.66 16.91
N PHE A 51 -8.12 -9.51 16.73
CA PHE A 51 -7.47 -8.22 16.97
C PHE A 51 -7.49 -7.88 18.45
N ARG A 52 -6.36 -7.37 18.96
CA ARG A 52 -6.18 -6.85 20.31
C ARG A 52 -5.44 -5.54 20.28
N HIS A 53 -5.81 -4.63 21.16
CA HIS A 53 -5.13 -3.34 21.27
C HIS A 53 -3.63 -3.55 21.56
N GLY A 54 -2.78 -2.95 20.74
CA GLY A 54 -1.33 -3.07 20.83
C GLY A 54 -0.72 -4.33 20.19
N ASP A 55 -1.52 -5.31 19.77
CA ASP A 55 -1.03 -6.51 19.08
C ASP A 55 -0.95 -6.29 17.56
N ILE A 56 0.25 -6.49 17.02
CA ILE A 56 0.57 -6.31 15.61
C ILE A 56 1.02 -7.62 14.93
N SER A 57 0.94 -8.75 15.62
CA SER A 57 1.43 -10.05 15.16
C SER A 57 0.78 -10.53 13.85
N TRP A 58 -0.44 -10.09 13.59
CA TRP A 58 -1.22 -10.37 12.38
C TRP A 58 -0.77 -9.55 11.15
N LEU A 59 -0.02 -8.46 11.35
CA LEU A 59 0.29 -7.52 10.28
C LEU A 59 1.04 -8.14 9.09
N PRO A 60 2.06 -9.00 9.24
CA PRO A 60 2.77 -9.57 8.11
C PRO A 60 1.84 -10.29 7.12
N GLN A 61 0.88 -11.05 7.63
CA GLN A 61 -0.10 -11.76 6.80
C GLN A 61 -0.99 -10.78 6.02
N LEU A 62 -1.64 -9.84 6.71
CA LEU A 62 -2.56 -8.90 6.07
C LEU A 62 -1.85 -7.87 5.20
N ALA A 63 -0.65 -7.42 5.58
CA ALA A 63 0.14 -6.50 4.77
C ALA A 63 0.57 -7.15 3.45
N ALA A 64 1.01 -8.41 3.46
CA ALA A 64 1.31 -9.17 2.26
C ALA A 64 0.07 -9.32 1.36
N GLU A 65 -1.09 -9.69 1.93
CA GLU A 65 -2.35 -9.83 1.20
C GLU A 65 -2.85 -8.49 0.62
N ALA A 66 -2.62 -7.40 1.33
CA ALA A 66 -2.94 -6.05 0.87
C ALA A 66 -1.97 -5.54 -0.21
N GLY A 67 -0.81 -6.21 -0.39
CA GLY A 67 0.21 -5.86 -1.38
C GLY A 67 1.23 -4.82 -0.90
N TRP A 68 1.38 -4.61 0.42
CA TRP A 68 2.40 -3.74 0.98
C TRP A 68 3.81 -4.35 0.81
N PRO A 69 4.80 -3.60 0.31
CA PRO A 69 6.17 -4.08 0.24
C PRO A 69 6.71 -4.43 1.63
N GLN A 70 7.35 -5.59 1.79
CA GLN A 70 7.86 -6.07 3.08
C GLN A 70 8.76 -5.05 3.80
N LYS A 71 9.59 -4.33 3.05
CA LYS A 71 10.46 -3.27 3.58
C LYS A 71 9.72 -2.13 4.28
N THR A 72 8.40 -1.99 4.05
CA THR A 72 7.57 -0.93 4.65
C THR A 72 6.86 -1.37 5.93
N TRP A 73 6.83 -2.68 6.26
CA TRP A 73 6.01 -3.22 7.35
C TRP A 73 6.38 -2.66 8.72
N GLY A 74 7.68 -2.43 8.98
CA GLY A 74 8.12 -1.82 10.24
C GLY A 74 7.56 -0.42 10.46
N LYS A 75 7.58 0.44 9.43
CA LYS A 75 6.97 1.78 9.51
C LYS A 75 5.45 1.70 9.57
N LEU A 76 4.85 0.82 8.78
CA LEU A 76 3.41 0.59 8.75
C LEU A 76 2.89 0.17 10.14
N SER A 77 3.60 -0.73 10.84
CA SER A 77 3.23 -1.18 12.20
C SER A 77 3.22 -0.02 13.20
N MET A 78 4.23 0.85 13.15
CA MET A 78 4.29 2.04 14.03
C MET A 78 3.13 3.00 13.77
N ILE A 79 2.76 3.21 12.51
CA ILE A 79 1.63 4.06 12.15
C ILE A 79 0.33 3.44 12.66
N ILE A 80 0.08 2.15 12.41
CA ILE A 80 -1.13 1.46 12.85
C ILE A 80 -1.28 1.51 14.39
N LEU A 81 -0.19 1.28 15.12
CA LEU A 81 -0.20 1.37 16.59
C LEU A 81 -0.55 2.78 17.06
N ARG A 82 0.00 3.80 16.43
CA ARG A 82 -0.28 5.20 16.77
C ARG A 82 -1.71 5.61 16.42
N GLU A 83 -2.17 5.27 15.22
CA GLU A 83 -3.46 5.74 14.70
C GLU A 83 -4.65 5.03 15.36
N SER A 84 -4.58 3.72 15.53
CA SER A 84 -5.74 2.93 16.00
C SER A 84 -5.44 2.03 17.20
N GLY A 85 -4.18 1.94 17.63
CA GLY A 85 -3.78 0.90 18.59
C GLY A 85 -3.95 -0.52 18.05
N ALA A 86 -3.88 -0.71 16.73
CA ALA A 86 -4.10 -1.98 16.02
C ALA A 86 -5.55 -2.50 16.06
N CYS A 87 -6.53 -1.61 16.31
CA CYS A 87 -7.95 -1.94 16.37
C CYS A 87 -8.66 -1.56 15.05
N PRO A 88 -9.07 -2.53 14.19
CA PRO A 88 -9.59 -2.24 12.86
C PRO A 88 -10.96 -1.54 12.84
N TYR A 89 -11.80 -1.78 13.87
CA TYR A 89 -13.14 -1.23 13.92
C TYR A 89 -13.18 0.19 14.52
N ARG A 90 -12.05 0.75 14.90
CA ARG A 90 -11.95 2.07 15.51
C ARG A 90 -12.27 3.17 14.51
N ARG A 91 -13.14 4.09 14.93
CA ARG A 91 -13.35 5.39 14.30
C ARG A 91 -12.58 6.46 15.08
N GLY A 92 -12.32 7.60 14.45
CA GLY A 92 -11.67 8.70 15.15
C GLY A 92 -12.48 9.15 16.37
N GLY A 93 -11.77 9.34 17.47
CA GLY A 93 -12.39 9.65 18.76
C GLY A 93 -12.88 8.46 19.58
N ASP A 94 -12.94 7.24 19.02
CA ASP A 94 -13.32 6.06 19.79
C ASP A 94 -12.25 5.70 20.83
N ILE A 95 -12.70 5.47 22.05
CA ILE A 95 -11.91 4.88 23.14
C ILE A 95 -12.14 3.38 23.10
N VAL A 96 -11.06 2.60 22.96
CA VAL A 96 -11.15 1.14 22.85
C VAL A 96 -10.48 0.46 24.04
N ASN A 97 -11.00 -0.71 24.42
CA ASN A 97 -10.40 -1.57 25.45
C ASN A 97 -9.34 -2.52 24.82
N LYS A 98 -8.74 -3.38 25.65
CA LYS A 98 -7.73 -4.37 25.23
C LYS A 98 -8.20 -5.36 24.16
N ASN A 99 -9.50 -5.56 24.02
CA ASN A 99 -10.11 -6.46 23.04
C ASN A 99 -10.54 -5.72 21.76
N CYS A 100 -10.17 -4.45 21.59
CA CYS A 100 -10.59 -3.57 20.51
C CYS A 100 -12.11 -3.26 20.49
N GLU A 101 -12.80 -3.45 21.61
CA GLU A 101 -14.21 -3.07 21.75
C GLU A 101 -14.31 -1.57 22.07
N VAL A 102 -15.20 -0.85 21.42
CA VAL A 102 -15.45 0.56 21.69
C VAL A 102 -16.17 0.68 23.06
N VAL A 103 -15.57 1.39 23.99
CA VAL A 103 -16.06 1.59 25.36
C VAL A 103 -16.42 3.04 25.65
N GLY A 104 -16.16 3.97 24.73
CA GLY A 104 -16.46 5.38 24.87
C GLY A 104 -16.01 6.20 23.67
N HIS A 105 -16.13 7.52 23.78
CA HIS A 105 -15.69 8.49 22.78
C HIS A 105 -15.09 9.71 23.48
N ASP A 106 -13.96 10.22 22.96
CA ASP A 106 -13.20 11.33 23.56
C ASP A 106 -13.79 12.72 23.30
N GLY A 107 -14.87 12.80 22.52
CA GLY A 107 -15.53 14.05 22.15
C GLY A 107 -14.88 14.76 20.96
N SER A 108 -13.85 14.19 20.34
CA SER A 108 -13.20 14.78 19.17
C SER A 108 -14.11 14.77 17.92
N ASN A 109 -13.80 15.66 16.95
CA ASN A 109 -14.53 15.77 15.69
C ASN A 109 -13.98 14.84 14.59
N HIS A 110 -13.23 13.79 14.96
CA HIS A 110 -12.55 12.90 14.03
C HIS A 110 -13.37 11.67 13.62
N ALA A 111 -14.69 11.62 13.91
CA ALA A 111 -15.54 10.46 13.64
C ALA A 111 -15.55 9.94 12.20
N SER A 112 -15.00 10.70 11.25
CA SER A 112 -14.81 10.25 9.85
C SER A 112 -13.49 9.55 9.58
N ASP A 113 -12.60 9.47 10.56
CA ASP A 113 -11.36 8.73 10.44
C ASP A 113 -11.65 7.25 10.72
N SER A 114 -11.04 6.35 9.97
CA SER A 114 -11.55 4.99 9.87
C SER A 114 -10.47 3.93 9.91
N GLY A 115 -10.66 2.96 10.79
CA GLY A 115 -9.94 1.70 10.80
C GLY A 115 -8.48 1.81 11.24
N LEU A 116 -7.67 0.83 10.84
CA LEU A 116 -6.28 0.67 11.27
C LEU A 116 -5.41 1.91 11.02
N LEU A 117 -5.58 2.55 9.87
CA LEU A 117 -4.80 3.70 9.43
C LEU A 117 -5.52 5.03 9.61
N GLN A 118 -6.65 5.06 10.31
CA GLN A 118 -7.47 6.25 10.56
C GLN A 118 -7.66 7.09 9.28
N ILE A 119 -8.11 6.43 8.23
CA ILE A 119 -8.28 7.07 6.92
C ILE A 119 -9.38 8.11 7.00
N ASN A 120 -9.03 9.37 6.77
CA ASN A 120 -9.94 10.51 6.88
C ASN A 120 -11.00 10.52 5.76
N GLY A 121 -12.18 11.02 6.09
CA GLY A 121 -13.34 11.13 5.20
C GLY A 121 -13.11 11.87 3.89
N VAL A 122 -12.14 12.78 3.80
CA VAL A 122 -11.79 13.45 2.55
C VAL A 122 -11.24 12.50 1.48
N ASN A 123 -10.76 11.33 1.89
CA ASN A 123 -10.18 10.34 0.98
C ASN A 123 -11.22 9.38 0.40
N TYR A 124 -12.39 9.22 1.01
CA TYR A 124 -13.43 8.29 0.55
C TYR A 124 -14.82 8.91 0.35
N ASN A 125 -15.14 10.02 1.01
CA ASN A 125 -16.48 10.60 0.95
C ASN A 125 -16.58 11.69 -0.13
N PRO A 126 -17.34 11.47 -1.23
CA PRO A 126 -17.46 12.43 -2.33
C PRO A 126 -18.17 13.73 -1.93
N LYS A 127 -18.95 13.73 -0.83
CA LYS A 127 -19.54 14.97 -0.29
C LYS A 127 -18.51 15.89 0.36
N ARG A 128 -17.38 15.32 0.85
CA ARG A 128 -16.26 16.08 1.43
C ARG A 128 -15.22 16.46 0.38
N ASN A 129 -14.98 15.56 -0.57
CA ASN A 129 -14.04 15.75 -1.66
C ASN A 129 -14.54 15.01 -2.91
N LYS A 130 -14.98 15.74 -3.92
CA LYS A 130 -15.48 15.16 -5.18
C LYS A 130 -14.45 14.26 -5.90
N TYR A 131 -13.18 14.43 -5.58
CA TYR A 131 -12.07 13.64 -6.13
C TYR A 131 -11.56 12.57 -5.16
N ALA A 132 -12.33 12.27 -4.09
CA ALA A 132 -11.94 11.30 -3.07
C ALA A 132 -11.30 10.05 -3.69
N PRO A 133 -9.98 9.81 -3.51
CA PRO A 133 -9.24 8.81 -4.28
C PRO A 133 -9.71 7.38 -4.03
N ILE A 134 -10.10 7.07 -2.81
CA ILE A 134 -10.60 5.74 -2.44
C ILE A 134 -11.97 5.49 -3.07
N CYS A 135 -12.87 6.49 -3.07
CA CYS A 135 -14.16 6.36 -3.74
C CYS A 135 -14.01 6.20 -5.25
N THR A 136 -13.14 7.00 -5.87
CA THR A 136 -12.97 6.98 -7.33
C THR A 136 -12.29 5.70 -7.82
N GLN A 137 -11.28 5.20 -7.12
CA GLN A 137 -10.46 4.07 -7.57
C GLN A 137 -10.91 2.72 -7.00
N MET A 138 -11.36 2.66 -5.75
CA MET A 138 -11.79 1.42 -5.09
C MET A 138 -13.32 1.27 -5.02
N LYS A 139 -14.10 2.29 -5.41
CA LYS A 139 -15.57 2.32 -5.30
C LYS A 139 -16.07 2.23 -3.85
N ILE A 140 -15.23 2.61 -2.90
CA ILE A 140 -15.55 2.69 -1.47
C ILE A 140 -15.82 4.16 -1.15
N CYS A 141 -17.10 4.53 -1.04
CA CYS A 141 -17.54 5.92 -0.88
C CYS A 141 -18.15 6.20 0.50
N THR A 142 -18.15 5.19 1.40
CA THR A 142 -18.61 5.27 2.78
C THR A 142 -17.57 4.74 3.75
N GLN A 143 -17.79 4.94 5.04
CA GLN A 143 -16.85 4.58 6.10
C GLN A 143 -16.81 3.08 6.39
N GLU A 144 -17.94 2.41 6.35
CA GLU A 144 -18.12 1.06 6.86
C GLU A 144 -17.14 0.03 6.26
N PRO A 145 -16.91 0.00 4.93
CA PRO A 145 -15.93 -0.96 4.37
C PRO A 145 -14.50 -0.72 4.85
N LEU A 146 -14.17 0.53 5.27
CA LEU A 146 -12.84 0.87 5.77
C LEU A 146 -12.60 0.43 7.23
N LEU A 147 -13.60 -0.10 7.90
CA LEU A 147 -13.47 -0.74 9.20
C LEU A 147 -13.03 -2.22 9.07
N ASP A 148 -13.05 -2.79 7.88
CA ASP A 148 -12.41 -4.07 7.60
C ASP A 148 -10.89 -3.90 7.48
N ALA A 149 -10.12 -4.72 8.21
CA ALA A 149 -8.68 -4.58 8.31
C ALA A 149 -7.96 -4.67 6.97
N LEU A 150 -8.31 -5.65 6.13
CA LEU A 150 -7.67 -5.84 4.84
C LEU A 150 -8.02 -4.72 3.85
N THR A 151 -9.28 -4.31 3.84
CA THR A 151 -9.78 -3.21 3.02
C THR A 151 -9.10 -1.90 3.41
N ASN A 152 -8.93 -1.64 4.72
CA ASN A 152 -8.23 -0.47 5.23
C ASN A 152 -6.78 -0.44 4.80
N LEU A 153 -6.07 -1.58 4.90
CA LEU A 153 -4.68 -1.68 4.45
C LEU A 153 -4.55 -1.47 2.92
N LYS A 154 -5.48 -1.99 2.12
CA LYS A 154 -5.50 -1.75 0.66
C LYS A 154 -5.74 -0.28 0.34
N ALA A 155 -6.68 0.37 1.03
CA ALA A 155 -6.97 1.79 0.88
C ALA A 155 -5.76 2.64 1.30
N GLY A 156 -5.11 2.30 2.41
CA GLY A 156 -3.87 2.94 2.84
C GLY A 156 -2.74 2.80 1.82
N LEU A 157 -2.57 1.62 1.21
CA LEU A 157 -1.57 1.42 0.17
C LEU A 157 -1.83 2.29 -1.07
N LEU A 158 -3.12 2.49 -1.43
CA LEU A 158 -3.49 3.40 -2.51
C LEU A 158 -3.04 4.83 -2.17
N LEU A 159 -3.31 5.33 -0.97
CA LEU A 159 -2.90 6.67 -0.54
C LEU A 159 -1.37 6.79 -0.50
N PHE A 160 -0.66 5.81 0.06
CA PHE A 160 0.79 5.76 0.09
C PHE A 160 1.39 5.87 -1.32
N ARG A 161 0.86 5.13 -2.29
CA ARG A 161 1.32 5.18 -3.69
C ARG A 161 0.99 6.51 -4.37
N ALA A 162 -0.15 7.09 -4.06
CA ALA A 162 -0.57 8.38 -4.63
C ALA A 162 0.34 9.55 -4.22
N THR A 163 1.04 9.43 -3.10
CA THR A 163 2.02 10.41 -2.60
C THR A 163 3.46 10.11 -3.02
N GLY A 164 3.67 9.26 -4.03
CA GLY A 164 5.01 8.89 -4.47
C GLY A 164 5.67 7.81 -3.61
N SER A 165 4.88 7.03 -2.89
CA SER A 165 5.33 5.98 -1.94
C SER A 165 6.04 6.58 -0.73
N ASP A 166 5.52 7.67 -0.22
CA ASP A 166 5.91 8.28 1.05
C ASP A 166 4.80 8.17 2.10
N TRP A 167 5.10 8.61 3.32
CA TRP A 167 4.21 8.50 4.47
C TRP A 167 3.46 9.81 4.78
N SER A 168 3.49 10.79 3.89
CA SER A 168 2.87 12.11 4.10
C SER A 168 1.41 12.08 4.54
N PRO A 169 0.57 11.10 4.13
CA PRO A 169 -0.81 11.00 4.64
C PRO A 169 -0.90 10.78 6.17
N TRP A 170 0.19 10.31 6.80
CA TRP A 170 0.27 10.01 8.23
C TRP A 170 1.39 10.78 8.97
N ILE A 171 2.04 11.72 8.31
CA ILE A 171 3.01 12.61 8.96
C ILE A 171 2.24 13.75 9.60
N VAL A 172 2.34 13.85 10.92
CA VAL A 172 1.94 15.05 11.64
C VAL A 172 3.05 16.09 11.43
N PRO A 173 2.77 17.28 10.90
CA PRO A 173 3.76 18.36 10.86
C PRO A 173 4.31 18.62 12.29
N GLU A 174 5.62 18.86 12.39
CA GLU A 174 6.25 19.22 13.67
C GLU A 174 5.50 20.43 14.26
N GLY A 175 4.96 20.28 15.46
CA GLY A 175 4.16 21.32 16.15
C GLY A 175 2.63 21.15 16.08
N GLY A 176 2.12 20.10 15.48
CA GLY A 176 0.69 19.80 15.41
C GLY A 176 0.24 18.78 16.45
N TRP A 177 0.03 19.20 17.69
CA TRP A 177 -0.88 18.71 18.75
C TRP A 177 -1.08 19.82 19.76
#